data_f537d50c2b95c845b1d2bc02ef4e9a74
#
_entry.id   f537d50c2b95c845b1d2bc02ef4e9a74
#
_cell.length_a   1.000
_cell.length_b   1.000
_cell.length_c   1.000
_cell.angle_alpha   90.00
_cell.angle_beta   90.00
_cell.angle_gamma   90.00
#
_symmetry.space_group_name_H-M   'P 1'
#
loop_
_entity.id
_entity.type
_entity.pdbx_description
1 polymer ?
#
loop_
_entity_poly.entity_id
_entity_poly.type
_entity_poly.pdbx_seq_one_letter_code
_entity_poly.pdbx_strand_id
1 'polypeptide(L)'
;MHHELTVWSRGIIMDKEARDVSTCIATAARRLGYHAENVSDYVDDPDRTNCLVRRYARFADTPILDRFVYENPNPDWVVLVEETIIKAVNFFHRTHPAKGVLVINSARDPRYLLKFLPPHMLAKLGKLVVVDATGLAEQRGSSPWMFVRDLSELAFDRMSTEGAVERLAIGLGIAAPLIGALVAATGELDLDTVAEVVADRDAMLRGVTQHAVIEYARGI
;
A
#
# COMPACT_ATOMS: atom_id res chain seq x y z
N MET A 1 12.20 -13.93 12.35
CA MET A 1 11.54 -12.66 11.91
C MET A 1 10.23 -13.02 11.22
N HIS A 2 9.16 -12.25 11.42
CA HIS A 2 7.87 -12.47 10.76
C HIS A 2 7.18 -11.11 10.60
N HIS A 3 6.79 -10.77 9.39
CA HIS A 3 6.09 -9.53 9.07
C HIS A 3 4.80 -9.79 8.31
N GLU A 4 3.77 -9.00 8.65
CA GLU A 4 2.45 -9.04 8.04
C GLU A 4 2.08 -7.65 7.52
N LEU A 5 2.05 -7.52 6.20
CA LEU A 5 1.63 -6.31 5.50
C LEU A 5 0.15 -6.40 5.12
N THR A 6 -0.63 -5.42 5.53
CA THR A 6 -2.00 -5.21 5.04
C THR A 6 -2.09 -3.90 4.26
N VAL A 7 -2.48 -3.97 3.01
CA VAL A 7 -2.69 -2.79 2.16
C VAL A 7 -4.18 -2.56 2.00
N TRP A 8 -4.64 -1.39 2.42
CA TRP A 8 -6.02 -0.96 2.32
C TRP A 8 -6.22 -0.03 1.13
N SER A 9 -7.24 -0.31 0.34
CA SER A 9 -7.65 0.51 -0.78
C SER A 9 -9.18 0.69 -0.80
N ARG A 10 -9.67 1.51 -1.73
CA ARG A 10 -11.09 1.73 -1.93
C ARG A 10 -11.42 1.62 -3.42
N GLY A 11 -12.35 0.72 -3.73
CA GLY A 11 -12.81 0.48 -5.09
C GLY A 11 -11.78 -0.23 -5.98
N ILE A 12 -12.21 -0.58 -7.18
CA ILE A 12 -11.49 -1.49 -8.09
C ILE A 12 -10.18 -0.88 -8.61
N ILE A 13 -10.17 0.42 -8.91
CA ILE A 13 -9.01 1.09 -9.51
C ILE A 13 -7.84 1.15 -8.51
N MET A 14 -8.11 1.56 -7.26
CA MET A 14 -7.10 1.62 -6.22
C MET A 14 -6.68 0.24 -5.72
N ASP A 15 -7.52 -0.78 -5.93
CA ASP A 15 -7.18 -2.15 -5.58
C ASP A 15 -6.02 -2.71 -6.41
N LYS A 16 -5.86 -2.26 -7.66
CA LYS A 16 -4.68 -2.61 -8.46
C LYS A 16 -3.38 -2.13 -7.80
N GLU A 17 -3.36 -0.88 -7.34
CA GLU A 17 -2.20 -0.33 -6.63
C GLU A 17 -1.91 -1.10 -5.33
N ALA A 18 -2.95 -1.44 -4.56
CA ALA A 18 -2.79 -2.25 -3.36
C ALA A 18 -2.23 -3.64 -3.64
N ARG A 19 -2.68 -4.26 -4.74
CA ARG A 19 -2.16 -5.55 -5.20
C ARG A 19 -0.69 -5.44 -5.63
N ASP A 20 -0.34 -4.40 -6.35
CA ASP A 20 1.03 -4.18 -6.80
C ASP A 20 1.98 -3.98 -5.61
N VAL A 21 1.56 -3.24 -4.57
CA VAL A 21 2.31 -3.12 -3.30
C VAL A 21 2.52 -4.50 -2.66
N SER A 22 1.45 -5.24 -2.40
CA SER A 22 1.54 -6.53 -1.70
C SER A 22 2.35 -7.57 -2.49
N THR A 23 2.17 -7.62 -3.81
CA THR A 23 2.88 -8.55 -4.70
C THR A 23 4.37 -8.22 -4.77
N CYS A 24 4.72 -6.94 -4.88
CA CYS A 24 6.12 -6.49 -4.92
C CYS A 24 6.85 -6.87 -3.63
N ILE A 25 6.29 -6.55 -2.46
CA ILE A 25 6.88 -6.88 -1.15
C ILE A 25 7.07 -8.39 -0.99
N ALA A 26 6.05 -9.21 -1.29
CA ALA A 26 6.18 -10.66 -1.20
C ALA A 26 7.21 -11.23 -2.18
N THR A 27 7.33 -10.64 -3.38
CA THR A 27 8.30 -11.09 -4.40
C THR A 27 9.72 -10.71 -4.00
N ALA A 28 9.93 -9.49 -3.51
CA ALA A 28 11.23 -9.05 -3.01
C ALA A 28 11.68 -9.90 -1.82
N ALA A 29 10.79 -10.17 -0.87
CA ALA A 29 11.08 -11.05 0.26
C ALA A 29 11.49 -12.47 -0.18
N ARG A 30 10.82 -13.05 -1.19
CA ARG A 30 11.23 -14.34 -1.75
C ARG A 30 12.62 -14.30 -2.39
N ARG A 31 12.97 -13.22 -3.09
CA ARG A 31 14.31 -13.05 -3.68
C ARG A 31 15.40 -12.95 -2.62
N LEU A 32 15.08 -12.40 -1.46
CA LEU A 32 15.98 -12.36 -0.29
C LEU A 32 16.04 -13.68 0.48
N GLY A 33 15.33 -14.71 0.03
CA GLY A 33 15.34 -16.04 0.64
C GLY A 33 14.32 -16.25 1.77
N TYR A 34 13.43 -15.30 2.01
CA TYR A 34 12.34 -15.47 2.96
C TYR A 34 11.21 -16.35 2.41
N HIS A 35 10.54 -17.05 3.32
CA HIS A 35 9.25 -17.65 3.02
C HIS A 35 8.21 -16.55 2.94
N ALA A 36 7.63 -16.33 1.76
CA ALA A 36 6.69 -15.23 1.56
C ALA A 36 5.50 -15.65 0.73
N GLU A 37 4.34 -15.05 1.04
CA GLU A 37 3.10 -15.21 0.29
C GLU A 37 2.36 -13.88 0.20
N ASN A 38 1.53 -13.75 -0.83
CA ASN A 38 0.55 -12.68 -0.93
C ASN A 38 -0.83 -13.27 -1.16
N VAL A 39 -1.82 -12.72 -0.50
CA VAL A 39 -3.21 -13.17 -0.53
C VAL A 39 -4.11 -11.97 -0.77
N SER A 40 -5.17 -12.20 -1.51
CA SER A 40 -6.21 -11.21 -1.76
C SER A 40 -7.42 -11.49 -0.89
N ASP A 41 -7.97 -10.43 -0.30
CA ASP A 41 -9.34 -10.49 0.19
C ASP A 41 -10.24 -10.58 -1.03
N TYR A 42 -10.81 -11.75 -1.25
CA TYR A 42 -11.69 -11.97 -2.37
C TYR A 42 -13.09 -11.45 -2.03
N VAL A 43 -13.50 -10.48 -2.74
CA VAL A 43 -14.81 -9.88 -2.58
C VAL A 43 -15.52 -9.96 -3.93
N ASP A 44 -16.54 -10.79 -4.03
CA ASP A 44 -17.23 -11.19 -5.27
C ASP A 44 -18.50 -10.38 -5.53
N ASP A 45 -18.44 -9.06 -5.40
CA ASP A 45 -19.61 -8.21 -5.61
C ASP A 45 -19.34 -7.20 -6.75
N PRO A 46 -20.12 -7.24 -7.84
CA PRO A 46 -19.93 -6.34 -8.98
C PRO A 46 -20.25 -4.86 -8.67
N ASP A 47 -21.01 -4.57 -7.62
CA ASP A 47 -21.43 -3.21 -7.28
C ASP A 47 -20.43 -2.40 -6.44
N ARG A 48 -19.16 -2.78 -6.44
CA ARG A 48 -18.12 -2.27 -5.52
C ARG A 48 -17.39 -1.03 -5.96
N THR A 49 -18.06 -0.05 -6.37
CA THR A 49 -17.42 1.21 -6.76
C THR A 49 -16.75 1.95 -5.61
N ASN A 50 -17.12 1.67 -4.35
CA ASN A 50 -16.61 2.41 -3.19
C ASN A 50 -16.36 1.55 -1.94
N CYS A 51 -16.29 0.22 -2.09
CA CYS A 51 -15.99 -0.68 -0.98
C CYS A 51 -14.51 -0.67 -0.60
N LEU A 52 -14.26 -0.87 0.70
CA LEU A 52 -12.91 -1.09 1.19
C LEU A 52 -12.43 -2.48 0.78
N VAL A 53 -11.23 -2.55 0.24
CA VAL A 53 -10.57 -3.78 -0.20
C VAL A 53 -9.23 -3.91 0.48
N ARG A 54 -8.80 -5.14 0.79
CA ARG A 54 -7.54 -5.45 1.44
C ARG A 54 -6.69 -6.36 0.58
N ARG A 55 -5.40 -6.12 0.60
CA ARG A 55 -4.39 -7.00 0.03
C ARG A 55 -3.36 -7.32 1.09
N TYR A 56 -2.88 -8.54 1.09
CA TYR A 56 -2.00 -9.04 2.14
C TYR A 56 -0.69 -9.54 1.57
N ALA A 57 0.40 -9.28 2.28
CA ALA A 57 1.65 -10.00 2.12
C ALA A 57 2.15 -10.42 3.49
N ARG A 58 2.74 -11.61 3.56
CA ARG A 58 3.43 -12.10 4.75
C ARG A 58 4.78 -12.63 4.35
N PHE A 59 5.80 -12.42 5.18
CA PHE A 59 7.09 -13.04 4.97
C PHE A 59 7.78 -13.35 6.30
N ALA A 60 8.55 -14.41 6.33
CA ALA A 60 9.24 -14.91 7.51
C ALA A 60 10.54 -15.64 7.14
N ASP A 61 11.46 -15.75 8.11
CA ASP A 61 12.67 -16.56 8.00
C ASP A 61 12.39 -18.07 8.15
N THR A 62 11.21 -18.42 8.65
CA THR A 62 10.74 -19.80 8.80
C THR A 62 9.52 -20.07 7.93
N PRO A 63 9.22 -21.32 7.56
CA PRO A 63 8.04 -21.66 6.77
C PRO A 63 6.74 -21.14 7.39
N ILE A 64 5.91 -20.50 6.59
CA ILE A 64 4.57 -20.06 6.98
C ILE A 64 3.63 -21.25 6.91
N LEU A 65 3.19 -21.74 8.06
CA LEU A 65 2.37 -22.96 8.16
C LEU A 65 0.88 -22.68 7.98
N ASP A 66 0.42 -21.52 8.41
CA ASP A 66 -0.99 -21.11 8.33
C ASP A 66 -1.34 -20.57 6.94
N ARG A 67 -1.58 -21.48 5.98
CA ARG A 67 -1.81 -21.13 4.56
C ARG A 67 -3.24 -20.72 4.21
N PHE A 68 -4.19 -20.93 5.09
CA PHE A 68 -5.62 -20.68 4.83
C PHE A 68 -6.15 -19.53 5.66
N VAL A 69 -5.34 -18.51 5.89
CA VAL A 69 -5.74 -17.32 6.62
C VAL A 69 -6.30 -16.29 5.66
N TYR A 70 -7.54 -15.89 5.87
CA TYR A 70 -8.25 -14.90 5.04
C TYR A 70 -7.89 -13.46 5.36
N GLU A 71 -7.14 -13.20 6.43
CA GLU A 71 -6.62 -11.90 6.80
C GLU A 71 -5.34 -12.04 7.64
N ASN A 72 -4.51 -11.01 7.67
CA ASN A 72 -3.37 -10.95 8.56
C ASN A 72 -3.82 -10.86 10.01
N PRO A 73 -3.46 -11.82 10.89
CA PRO A 73 -3.89 -11.79 12.28
C PRO A 73 -3.21 -10.69 13.10
N ASN A 74 -1.98 -10.30 12.77
CA ASN A 74 -1.20 -9.32 13.53
C ASN A 74 -0.47 -8.34 12.58
N PRO A 75 -1.18 -7.53 11.79
CA PRO A 75 -0.56 -6.65 10.81
C PRO A 75 0.36 -5.64 11.51
N ASP A 76 1.66 -5.76 11.29
CA ASP A 76 2.67 -4.82 11.77
C ASP A 76 3.01 -3.76 10.73
N TRP A 77 2.77 -4.04 9.46
CA TRP A 77 2.85 -3.07 8.37
C TRP A 77 1.48 -2.82 7.76
N VAL A 78 1.10 -1.56 7.70
CA VAL A 78 -0.17 -1.13 7.11
C VAL A 78 0.09 -0.03 6.09
N VAL A 79 -0.47 -0.18 4.90
CA VAL A 79 -0.44 0.85 3.85
C VAL A 79 -1.85 1.28 3.52
N LEU A 80 -2.12 2.58 3.58
CA LEU A 80 -3.36 3.19 3.12
C LEU A 80 -3.12 3.87 1.78
N VAL A 81 -3.68 3.31 0.71
CA VAL A 81 -3.53 3.85 -0.65
C VAL A 81 -4.27 5.18 -0.81
N GLU A 82 -5.26 5.42 0.07
CA GLU A 82 -6.06 6.64 0.12
C GLU A 82 -6.20 7.15 1.56
N GLU A 83 -5.98 8.45 1.79
CA GLU A 83 -5.97 9.03 3.15
C GLU A 83 -7.30 8.92 3.90
N THR A 84 -8.44 8.90 3.19
CA THR A 84 -9.75 8.86 3.85
C THR A 84 -10.01 7.58 4.62
N ILE A 85 -9.29 6.50 4.29
CA ILE A 85 -9.37 5.20 4.96
C ILE A 85 -8.95 5.28 6.43
N ILE A 86 -8.10 6.26 6.81
CA ILE A 86 -7.64 6.45 8.19
C ILE A 86 -8.79 6.54 9.21
N LYS A 87 -9.97 7.01 8.76
CA LYS A 87 -11.17 7.17 9.61
C LYS A 87 -12.15 6.01 9.50
N ALA A 88 -11.96 5.12 8.55
CA ALA A 88 -12.98 4.14 8.18
C ALA A 88 -12.86 2.81 8.91
N VAL A 89 -11.65 2.42 9.30
CA VAL A 89 -11.37 1.08 9.83
C VAL A 89 -10.34 1.08 10.95
N ASN A 90 -10.41 0.03 11.77
CA ASN A 90 -9.36 -0.28 12.75
C ASN A 90 -8.32 -1.20 12.09
N PHE A 91 -7.33 -0.61 11.40
CA PHE A 91 -6.31 -1.36 10.68
C PHE A 91 -5.21 -1.96 11.58
N PHE A 92 -5.17 -1.60 12.86
CA PHE A 92 -4.24 -2.14 13.85
C PHE A 92 -4.92 -3.04 14.89
N HIS A 93 -6.00 -3.74 14.54
CA HIS A 93 -6.85 -4.45 15.50
C HIS A 93 -6.13 -5.44 16.42
N ARG A 94 -5.08 -6.13 15.94
CA ARG A 94 -4.26 -7.09 16.71
C ARG A 94 -2.78 -6.77 16.77
N THR A 95 -2.33 -5.68 16.18
CA THR A 95 -0.93 -5.26 16.16
C THR A 95 -0.39 -5.10 17.59
N HIS A 96 0.84 -5.53 17.80
CA HIS A 96 1.53 -5.33 19.08
C HIS A 96 1.74 -3.85 19.38
N PRO A 97 1.71 -3.44 20.68
CA PRO A 97 1.93 -2.06 21.06
C PRO A 97 3.26 -1.50 20.53
N ALA A 98 3.22 -0.30 19.97
CA ALA A 98 4.37 0.43 19.41
C ALA A 98 5.16 -0.31 18.31
N LYS A 99 4.56 -1.30 17.65
CA LYS A 99 5.18 -2.07 16.55
C LYS A 99 4.63 -1.71 15.18
N GLY A 100 3.44 -1.10 15.11
CA GLY A 100 2.78 -0.80 13.85
C GLY A 100 3.52 0.27 13.03
N VAL A 101 3.78 -0.01 11.77
CA VAL A 101 4.24 0.95 10.77
C VAL A 101 3.05 1.28 9.88
N LEU A 102 2.65 2.55 9.87
CA LEU A 102 1.55 3.04 9.05
C LEU A 102 2.09 3.93 7.94
N VAL A 103 1.91 3.51 6.70
CA VAL A 103 2.22 4.30 5.50
C VAL A 103 0.93 4.85 4.91
N ILE A 104 0.88 6.14 4.63
CA ILE A 104 -0.32 6.81 4.08
C ILE A 104 0.06 7.58 2.83
N ASN A 105 -0.71 7.37 1.76
CA ASN A 105 -0.69 8.24 0.59
C ASN A 105 -1.45 9.53 0.91
N SER A 106 -0.72 10.60 1.14
CA SER A 106 -1.30 11.91 1.45
C SER A 106 -0.28 13.03 1.23
N ALA A 107 -0.76 14.19 0.79
CA ALA A 107 0.01 15.43 0.73
C ALA A 107 -0.03 16.23 2.05
N ARG A 108 -0.68 15.71 3.09
CA ARG A 108 -0.88 16.41 4.37
C ARG A 108 0.29 16.20 5.32
N ASP A 109 0.45 17.15 6.25
CA ASP A 109 1.40 17.02 7.34
C ASP A 109 1.08 15.78 8.21
N PRO A 110 2.09 14.96 8.56
CA PRO A 110 1.88 13.77 9.39
C PRO A 110 1.23 14.06 10.74
N ARG A 111 1.55 15.20 11.37
CA ARG A 111 0.94 15.61 12.66
C ARG A 111 -0.56 15.91 12.53
N TYR A 112 -0.98 16.36 11.35
CA TYR A 112 -2.40 16.56 11.07
C TYR A 112 -3.12 15.21 11.00
N LEU A 113 -2.51 14.19 10.36
CA LEU A 113 -3.09 12.86 10.21
C LEU A 113 -3.19 12.11 11.55
N LEU A 114 -2.25 12.31 12.48
CA LEU A 114 -2.31 11.73 13.83
C LEU A 114 -3.61 12.08 14.58
N LYS A 115 -4.20 13.24 14.32
CA LYS A 115 -5.45 13.67 14.95
C LYS A 115 -6.65 12.76 14.64
N PHE A 116 -6.57 11.98 13.58
CA PHE A 116 -7.64 11.06 13.16
C PHE A 116 -7.45 9.63 13.69
N LEU A 117 -6.33 9.36 14.34
CA LEU A 117 -6.09 8.05 14.95
C LEU A 117 -6.65 8.03 16.37
N PRO A 118 -7.58 7.12 16.67
CA PRO A 118 -8.08 6.97 18.01
C PRO A 118 -6.99 6.43 18.96
N PRO A 119 -7.11 6.64 20.29
CA PRO A 119 -6.08 6.26 21.27
C PRO A 119 -5.65 4.80 21.20
N HIS A 120 -6.56 3.89 20.92
CA HIS A 120 -6.23 2.46 20.81
C HIS A 120 -5.37 2.11 19.59
N MET A 121 -5.46 2.86 18.50
CA MET A 121 -4.57 2.72 17.36
C MET A 121 -3.24 3.43 17.59
N LEU A 122 -3.26 4.62 18.20
CA LEU A 122 -2.03 5.33 18.59
C LEU A 122 -1.16 4.49 19.51
N ALA A 123 -1.75 3.74 20.44
CA ALA A 123 -1.02 2.84 21.34
C ALA A 123 -0.25 1.73 20.62
N LYS A 124 -0.64 1.40 19.39
CA LYS A 124 -0.02 0.36 18.55
C LYS A 124 0.96 0.93 17.51
N LEU A 125 0.85 2.23 17.23
CA LEU A 125 1.68 2.91 16.27
C LEU A 125 3.14 3.03 16.77
N GLY A 126 4.08 2.56 15.97
CA GLY A 126 5.52 2.78 16.15
C GLY A 126 6.04 3.87 15.22
N LYS A 127 5.64 3.81 13.95
CA LYS A 127 6.01 4.79 12.93
C LYS A 127 4.81 5.21 12.09
N LEU A 128 4.68 6.52 11.84
CA LEU A 128 3.82 7.07 10.80
C LEU A 128 4.68 7.57 9.65
N VAL A 129 4.43 7.07 8.46
CA VAL A 129 5.10 7.43 7.22
C VAL A 129 4.08 8.05 6.27
N VAL A 130 4.36 9.23 5.77
CA VAL A 130 3.48 9.93 4.85
C VAL A 130 4.23 10.25 3.56
N VAL A 131 3.67 9.90 2.44
CA VAL A 131 4.21 10.18 1.10
C VAL A 131 3.08 10.61 0.18
N ASP A 132 3.27 11.71 -0.54
CA ASP A 132 2.36 12.16 -1.59
C ASP A 132 2.59 11.35 -2.88
N ALA A 133 2.22 10.08 -2.82
CA ALA A 133 2.39 9.17 -3.95
C ALA A 133 1.53 9.60 -5.17
N THR A 134 0.39 10.23 -4.92
CA THR A 134 -0.47 10.80 -5.97
C THR A 134 0.22 11.96 -6.68
N GLY A 135 0.74 12.93 -5.96
CA GLY A 135 1.49 14.05 -6.53
C GLY A 135 2.75 13.60 -7.27
N LEU A 136 3.44 12.57 -6.75
CA LEU A 136 4.60 11.97 -7.43
C LEU A 136 4.22 11.25 -8.75
N ALA A 137 3.05 10.62 -8.80
CA ALA A 137 2.53 10.00 -10.03
C ALA A 137 2.10 11.07 -11.05
N GLU A 138 1.45 12.15 -10.61
CA GLU A 138 1.02 13.26 -11.47
C GLU A 138 2.20 13.97 -12.14
N GLN A 139 3.34 14.11 -11.46
CA GLN A 139 4.56 14.69 -12.03
C GLN A 139 5.09 13.92 -13.25
N ARG A 140 4.67 12.67 -13.44
CA ARG A 140 4.98 11.87 -14.63
C ARG A 140 3.98 12.04 -15.77
N GLY A 141 2.95 12.87 -15.62
CA GLY A 141 1.84 12.98 -16.56
C GLY A 141 0.80 11.86 -16.44
N SER A 142 0.91 11.01 -15.40
CA SER A 142 -0.09 9.99 -15.08
C SER A 142 -1.03 10.56 -14.01
N SER A 143 -1.98 11.42 -14.37
CA SER A 143 -2.97 11.88 -13.41
C SER A 143 -3.99 10.78 -13.12
N PRO A 144 -4.22 10.42 -11.85
CA PRO A 144 -5.29 9.52 -11.46
C PRO A 144 -6.66 9.98 -11.96
N TRP A 145 -6.86 11.28 -11.99
CA TRP A 145 -8.10 11.92 -12.48
C TRP A 145 -8.24 11.84 -14.01
N MET A 146 -7.14 11.96 -14.75
CA MET A 146 -7.15 11.75 -16.21
C MET A 146 -7.51 10.29 -16.53
N PHE A 147 -7.00 9.35 -15.75
CA PHE A 147 -7.31 7.94 -15.95
C PHE A 147 -8.81 7.64 -15.75
N VAL A 148 -9.44 8.18 -14.71
CA VAL A 148 -10.89 8.03 -14.47
C VAL A 148 -11.72 8.73 -15.56
N ARG A 149 -11.28 9.88 -16.02
CA ARG A 149 -11.92 10.63 -17.11
C ARG A 149 -11.80 9.87 -18.44
N ASP A 150 -10.62 9.37 -18.76
CA ASP A 150 -10.37 8.54 -19.94
C ASP A 150 -11.20 7.24 -19.92
N LEU A 151 -11.40 6.61 -18.76
CA LEU A 151 -12.26 5.44 -18.64
C LEU A 151 -13.74 5.76 -18.89
N SER A 152 -14.21 6.92 -18.43
CA SER A 152 -15.57 7.34 -18.69
C SER A 152 -15.79 7.69 -20.17
N GLU A 153 -14.81 8.29 -20.83
CA GLU A 153 -14.79 8.54 -22.27
C GLU A 153 -14.69 7.22 -23.07
N LEU A 154 -13.87 6.26 -22.60
CA LEU A 154 -13.74 4.93 -23.19
C LEU A 154 -15.01 4.07 -23.09
N ALA A 155 -15.80 4.28 -22.03
CA ALA A 155 -17.08 3.58 -21.88
C ALA A 155 -18.16 4.06 -22.87
N PHE A 156 -18.02 5.28 -23.37
CA PHE A 156 -18.97 5.89 -24.29
C PHE A 156 -18.54 5.87 -25.76
N ASP A 157 -17.24 5.84 -26.03
CA ASP A 157 -16.72 5.76 -27.39
C ASP A 157 -16.26 4.33 -27.66
N ARG A 158 -16.73 3.72 -28.74
CA ARG A 158 -16.43 2.35 -29.17
C ARG A 158 -14.95 2.15 -29.49
N MET A 159 -14.10 2.33 -28.51
CA MET A 159 -12.67 2.26 -28.70
C MET A 159 -12.14 0.83 -28.76
N SER A 160 -11.06 0.66 -29.47
CA SER A 160 -10.30 -0.58 -29.50
C SER A 160 -9.95 -1.00 -28.06
N THR A 161 -10.33 -2.19 -27.70
CA THR A 161 -10.07 -2.83 -26.41
C THR A 161 -8.58 -2.85 -26.05
N GLU A 162 -7.69 -2.77 -27.02
CA GLU A 162 -6.23 -2.83 -26.83
C GLU A 162 -5.66 -1.64 -26.04
N GLY A 163 -6.02 -0.41 -26.40
CA GLY A 163 -5.54 0.76 -25.67
C GLY A 163 -6.11 0.90 -24.24
N ALA A 164 -7.35 0.40 -24.02
CA ALA A 164 -7.94 0.37 -22.69
C ALA A 164 -7.27 -0.67 -21.79
N VAL A 165 -6.95 -1.85 -22.32
CA VAL A 165 -6.27 -2.92 -21.60
C VAL A 165 -4.85 -2.49 -21.22
N GLU A 166 -4.11 -1.82 -22.10
CA GLU A 166 -2.76 -1.32 -21.83
C GLU A 166 -2.76 -0.28 -20.72
N ARG A 167 -3.68 0.70 -20.74
CA ARG A 167 -3.82 1.71 -19.68
C ARG A 167 -4.25 1.11 -18.33
N LEU A 168 -5.16 0.15 -18.34
CA LEU A 168 -5.53 -0.59 -17.14
C LEU A 168 -4.37 -1.43 -16.58
N ALA A 169 -3.47 -1.90 -17.45
CA ALA A 169 -2.29 -2.64 -17.03
C ALA A 169 -1.22 -1.75 -16.35
N ILE A 170 -1.10 -0.48 -16.78
CA ILE A 170 -0.07 0.45 -16.28
C ILE A 170 -0.38 0.92 -14.84
N GLY A 171 -1.65 0.97 -14.42
CA GLY A 171 -2.07 1.48 -13.10
C GLY A 171 -1.88 2.99 -12.95
N LEU A 172 -2.12 3.50 -11.73
CA LEU A 172 -2.02 4.93 -11.42
C LEU A 172 -0.60 5.37 -11.08
N GLY A 173 0.32 4.44 -10.87
CA GLY A 173 1.71 4.71 -10.50
C GLY A 173 1.92 5.09 -9.03
N ILE A 174 0.93 4.88 -8.19
CA ILE A 174 0.95 5.20 -6.75
C ILE A 174 1.69 4.13 -5.95
N ALA A 175 1.64 2.87 -6.39
CA ALA A 175 2.24 1.74 -5.69
C ALA A 175 3.74 1.91 -5.47
N ALA A 176 4.49 2.32 -6.48
CA ALA A 176 5.94 2.39 -6.41
C ALA A 176 6.46 3.38 -5.36
N PRO A 177 5.98 4.64 -5.27
CA PRO A 177 6.37 5.54 -4.19
C PRO A 177 5.98 5.03 -2.79
N LEU A 178 4.83 4.37 -2.64
CA LEU A 178 4.40 3.77 -1.38
C LEU A 178 5.34 2.65 -0.94
N ILE A 179 5.75 1.79 -1.88
CA ILE A 179 6.75 0.73 -1.64
C ILE A 179 8.07 1.35 -1.19
N GLY A 180 8.57 2.36 -1.90
CA GLY A 180 9.81 3.04 -1.56
C GLY A 180 9.78 3.63 -0.15
N ALA A 181 8.72 4.35 0.20
CA ALA A 181 8.54 4.92 1.53
C ALA A 181 8.46 3.85 2.63
N LEU A 182 7.72 2.75 2.39
CA LEU A 182 7.61 1.62 3.32
C LEU A 182 8.98 0.98 3.60
N VAL A 183 9.70 0.63 2.53
CA VAL A 183 10.99 -0.08 2.64
C VAL A 183 12.04 0.80 3.29
N ALA A 184 12.11 2.09 2.92
CA ALA A 184 13.02 3.04 3.55
C ALA A 184 12.73 3.25 5.06
N ALA A 185 11.46 3.30 5.44
CA ALA A 185 11.07 3.52 6.83
C ALA A 185 11.25 2.28 7.72
N THR A 186 11.12 1.08 7.15
CA THR A 186 11.27 -0.18 7.90
C THR A 186 12.71 -0.68 7.94
N GLY A 187 13.44 -0.57 6.84
CA GLY A 187 14.81 -1.08 6.71
C GLY A 187 14.92 -2.61 6.71
N GLU A 188 13.82 -3.34 6.60
CA GLU A 188 13.78 -4.80 6.72
C GLU A 188 14.04 -5.52 5.39
N LEU A 189 13.75 -4.86 4.27
CA LEU A 189 14.01 -5.38 2.93
C LEU A 189 15.08 -4.53 2.26
N ASP A 190 15.98 -5.20 1.53
CA ASP A 190 17.01 -4.55 0.76
C ASP A 190 16.41 -3.72 -0.39
N LEU A 191 16.75 -2.43 -0.45
CA LEU A 191 16.23 -1.48 -1.43
C LEU A 191 16.57 -1.85 -2.88
N ASP A 192 17.77 -2.37 -3.13
CA ASP A 192 18.17 -2.75 -4.49
C ASP A 192 17.36 -3.95 -4.97
N THR A 193 17.14 -4.95 -4.11
CA THR A 193 16.30 -6.10 -4.42
C THR A 193 14.85 -5.68 -4.69
N VAL A 194 14.30 -4.74 -3.92
CA VAL A 194 12.96 -4.20 -4.16
C VAL A 194 12.90 -3.43 -5.48
N ALA A 195 13.94 -2.65 -5.79
CA ALA A 195 14.04 -1.89 -7.04
C ALA A 195 14.10 -2.75 -8.30
N GLU A 196 14.58 -4.00 -8.19
CA GLU A 196 14.56 -4.97 -9.29
C GLU A 196 13.16 -5.57 -9.54
N VAL A 197 12.29 -5.54 -8.55
CA VAL A 197 10.94 -6.15 -8.61
C VAL A 197 9.87 -5.13 -8.98
N VAL A 198 10.05 -3.89 -8.52
CA VAL A 198 9.06 -2.84 -8.73
C VAL A 198 8.97 -2.44 -10.20
N ALA A 199 7.75 -2.21 -10.67
CA ALA A 199 7.53 -1.84 -12.08
C ALA A 199 8.13 -0.47 -12.45
N ASP A 200 8.28 0.44 -11.48
CA ASP A 200 8.78 1.79 -11.65
C ASP A 200 9.83 2.13 -10.58
N ARG A 201 11.09 1.84 -10.91
CA ARG A 201 12.23 2.10 -10.04
C ARG A 201 12.36 3.58 -9.66
N ASP A 202 12.20 4.48 -10.61
CA ASP A 202 12.40 5.92 -10.38
C ASP A 202 11.32 6.49 -9.46
N ALA A 203 10.07 6.06 -9.65
CA ALA A 203 8.97 6.43 -8.75
C ALA A 203 9.19 5.87 -7.34
N MET A 204 9.69 4.65 -7.21
CA MET A 204 10.04 4.06 -5.92
C MET A 204 11.15 4.88 -5.22
N LEU A 205 12.22 5.24 -5.92
CA LEU A 205 13.32 6.04 -5.36
C LEU A 205 12.87 7.45 -4.95
N ARG A 206 11.89 8.04 -5.66
CA ARG A 206 11.25 9.28 -5.19
C ARG A 206 10.50 9.05 -3.88
N GLY A 207 9.79 7.95 -3.73
CA GLY A 207 9.15 7.58 -2.46
C GLY A 207 10.16 7.42 -1.32
N VAL A 208 11.34 6.83 -1.59
CA VAL A 208 12.45 6.73 -0.62
C VAL A 208 12.93 8.10 -0.15
N THR A 209 12.97 9.11 -1.03
CA THR A 209 13.57 10.43 -0.72
C THR A 209 12.55 11.48 -0.30
N GLN A 210 11.28 11.32 -0.67
CA GLN A 210 10.24 12.34 -0.50
C GLN A 210 9.10 11.88 0.42
N HIS A 211 9.42 11.12 1.46
CA HIS A 211 8.46 10.77 2.50
C HIS A 211 8.80 11.48 3.81
N ALA A 212 7.78 11.69 4.63
CA ALA A 212 7.93 12.19 6.00
C ALA A 212 7.69 11.06 7.00
N VAL A 213 8.55 10.93 7.99
CA VAL A 213 8.44 9.94 9.06
C VAL A 213 8.28 10.61 10.40
N ILE A 214 7.32 10.15 11.19
CA ILE A 214 7.24 10.42 12.63
C ILE A 214 7.40 9.09 13.36
N GLU A 215 8.44 8.98 14.19
CA GLU A 215 8.52 7.92 15.16
C GLU A 215 7.62 8.28 16.35
N TYR A 216 6.62 7.43 16.56
CA TYR A 216 5.66 7.62 17.63
C TYR A 216 6.19 6.94 18.90
N ALA A 217 7.09 7.63 19.62
CA ALA A 217 7.43 7.21 20.97
C ALA A 217 6.20 7.45 21.84
N ARG A 218 5.76 6.45 22.58
CA ARG A 218 4.73 6.63 23.62
C ARG A 218 5.16 7.82 24.48
N GLY A 219 4.35 8.87 24.46
CA GLY A 219 4.44 9.88 25.52
C GLY A 219 4.32 9.13 26.84
N ILE A 220 5.36 9.22 27.64
CA ILE A 220 5.42 8.78 29.02
C ILE A 220 4.36 9.53 29.79
#